data_9eee461c596c4daa54c1cd18e11f8780
#
_entry.id   9eee461c596c4daa54c1cd18e11f8780
#
_cell.length_a   1.000
_cell.length_b   1.000
_cell.length_c   1.000
_cell.angle_alpha   90.00
_cell.angle_beta   90.00
_cell.angle_gamma   90.00
#
_symmetry.space_group_name_H-M   'P 1'
#
loop_
_entity.id
_entity.type
_entity.pdbx_description
1 polymer ?
#
loop_
_entity_poly.entity_id
_entity_poly.type
_entity_poly.pdbx_seq_one_letter_code
_entity_poly.pdbx_strand_id
1 'polypeptide(L)'
;MLLLCGCVATGPAVSKTDVGNLEINVKAPQSVDVRYARIYVDDIFIGNVSATMPVLHLKKGKRLVRVEMDGMKTYRETIEILGEPNHQVLNVMLAQ
;
A
#
# COMPACT_ATOMS: atom_id res chain seq x y z
N MET A 1 -38.13 -5.51 4.91
CA MET A 1 -37.45 -5.41 4.78
C MET A 1 -36.73 -5.19 4.54
N LEU A 2 -36.71 -5.26 4.46
CA LEU A 2 -35.83 -5.07 4.29
C LEU A 2 -34.97 -4.91 4.06
N LEU A 3 -35.04 -4.96 4.01
CA LEU A 3 -34.13 -4.80 3.87
C LEU A 3 -33.33 -4.66 3.60
N LEU A 4 -33.55 -4.64 3.49
CA LEU A 4 -32.70 -4.46 3.25
C LEU A 4 -31.98 -4.23 2.92
N CYS A 5 -32.31 -4.11 2.90
CA CYS A 5 -31.49 -3.85 2.51
C CYS A 5 -30.69 -3.64 2.37
N GLY A 6 -30.80 -3.60 2.39
CA GLY A 6 -29.77 -3.42 2.23
C GLY A 6 -29.16 -3.51 2.25
N CYS A 7 -28.89 -3.77 2.34
CA CYS A 7 -28.00 -3.93 2.45
C CYS A 7 -27.33 -3.99 2.00
N VAL A 8 -27.60 -4.06 1.71
CA VAL A 8 -26.93 -4.16 1.23
C VAL A 8 -26.16 -3.60 0.83
N ALA A 9 -26.42 -3.23 0.75
CA ALA A 9 -25.61 -2.65 0.22
C ALA A 9 -24.60 -2.39 0.75
N THR A 10 -24.64 -2.49 1.29
CA THR A 10 -23.67 -2.35 1.74
C THR A 10 -22.77 -2.79 1.17
N GLY A 11 -22.96 -3.09 0.50
CA GLY A 11 -22.03 -3.63 -0.16
C GLY A 11 -20.74 -3.23 0.10
N PRO A 12 -19.83 -3.79 -0.43
CA PRO A 12 -18.46 -3.43 -0.23
C PRO A 12 -18.10 -2.17 -0.98
N ALA A 13 -19.04 -1.47 -1.49
CA ALA A 13 -18.76 -0.24 -2.18
C ALA A 13 -18.11 0.73 -1.21
N VAL A 14 -16.95 1.23 -1.56
CA VAL A 14 -16.20 2.16 -0.74
C VAL A 14 -16.27 3.51 -1.42
N SER A 15 -16.64 4.55 -0.69
CA SER A 15 -16.70 5.88 -1.25
C SER A 15 -15.29 6.38 -1.52
N LYS A 16 -15.17 7.39 -2.36
CA LYS A 16 -13.85 7.97 -2.65
C LYS A 16 -13.19 8.53 -1.40
N THR A 17 -13.98 8.94 -0.42
CA THR A 17 -13.41 9.49 0.81
C THR A 17 -12.78 8.40 1.68
N ASP A 18 -13.12 7.13 1.44
CA ASP A 18 -12.60 6.03 2.23
C ASP A 18 -11.35 5.40 1.61
N VAL A 19 -10.91 5.88 0.45
CA VAL A 19 -9.74 5.35 -0.24
C VAL A 19 -8.75 6.48 -0.43
N GLY A 20 -7.52 6.24 -0.05
CA GLY A 20 -6.45 7.20 -0.25
C GLY A 20 -5.45 6.72 -1.27
N ASN A 21 -4.67 7.66 -1.78
CA ASN A 21 -3.58 7.36 -2.68
C ASN A 21 -2.28 7.34 -1.89
N LEU A 22 -1.50 6.29 -2.09
CA LEU A 22 -0.19 6.17 -1.49
C LEU A 22 0.84 5.90 -2.57
N GLU A 23 1.81 6.79 -2.69
CA GLU A 23 2.94 6.59 -3.57
C GLU A 23 4.08 6.00 -2.76
N ILE A 24 4.68 4.92 -3.24
CA ILE A 24 5.79 4.26 -2.55
C ILE A 24 7.04 4.41 -3.40
N ASN A 25 8.05 5.06 -2.84
CA ASN A 25 9.36 5.21 -3.48
C ASN A 25 10.35 4.32 -2.76
N VAL A 26 10.86 3.31 -3.46
CA VAL A 26 11.79 2.35 -2.88
C VAL A 26 13.18 2.60 -3.41
N LYS A 27 14.14 2.71 -2.51
CA LYS A 27 15.55 2.89 -2.87
C LYS A 27 16.40 1.94 -2.03
N ALA A 28 17.59 1.67 -2.52
CA ALA A 28 18.57 0.85 -1.82
C ALA A 28 19.94 1.50 -1.98
N PRO A 29 20.89 1.19 -1.07
CA PRO A 29 22.22 1.77 -1.16
C PRO A 29 22.98 1.22 -2.37
N GLN A 30 24.00 1.95 -2.80
CA GLN A 30 24.93 1.52 -3.83
C GLN A 30 24.26 1.18 -5.16
N SER A 31 23.17 1.88 -5.45
CA SER A 31 22.46 1.70 -6.71
C SER A 31 21.98 0.27 -6.96
N VAL A 32 21.69 -0.45 -5.90
CA VAL A 32 21.12 -1.78 -6.02
C VAL A 32 19.77 -1.67 -6.72
N ASP A 33 19.53 -2.58 -7.66
CA ASP A 33 18.29 -2.61 -8.43
C ASP A 33 17.15 -3.09 -7.55
N VAL A 34 16.16 -2.22 -7.34
CA VAL A 34 15.03 -2.53 -6.46
C VAL A 34 13.81 -3.04 -7.21
N ARG A 35 13.93 -3.27 -8.54
CA ARG A 35 12.77 -3.68 -9.34
C ARG A 35 12.16 -5.00 -8.89
N TYR A 36 12.97 -5.85 -8.23
CA TYR A 36 12.49 -7.14 -7.77
C TYR A 36 11.99 -7.11 -6.33
N ALA A 37 11.99 -5.94 -5.70
CA ALA A 37 11.45 -5.83 -4.36
C ALA A 37 9.95 -6.11 -4.38
N ARG A 38 9.48 -6.81 -3.37
CA ARG A 38 8.09 -7.23 -3.25
C ARG A 38 7.39 -6.33 -2.23
N ILE A 39 6.22 -5.85 -2.58
CA ILE A 39 5.43 -4.96 -1.73
C ILE A 39 4.23 -5.72 -1.19
N TYR A 40 4.04 -5.66 0.12
CA TYR A 40 2.91 -6.24 0.81
C TYR A 40 2.18 -5.16 1.60
N VAL A 41 0.87 -5.23 1.63
CA VAL A 41 0.05 -4.37 2.48
C VAL A 41 -0.84 -5.29 3.30
N ASP A 42 -0.77 -5.16 4.63
CA ASP A 42 -1.50 -6.02 5.57
C ASP A 42 -1.26 -7.50 5.26
N ASP A 43 0.00 -7.83 4.94
CA ASP A 43 0.46 -9.19 4.62
C ASP A 43 -0.09 -9.75 3.31
N ILE A 44 -0.70 -8.90 2.49
CA ILE A 44 -1.17 -9.30 1.18
C ILE A 44 -0.20 -8.82 0.12
N PHE A 45 0.27 -9.72 -0.72
CA PHE A 45 1.19 -9.37 -1.80
C PHE A 45 0.49 -8.49 -2.81
N ILE A 46 1.06 -7.31 -3.05
CA ILE A 46 0.52 -6.34 -4.00
C ILE A 46 1.22 -6.45 -5.35
N GLY A 47 2.53 -6.62 -5.34
CA GLY A 47 3.29 -6.70 -6.57
C GLY A 47 4.73 -6.31 -6.34
N ASN A 48 5.49 -6.27 -7.43
CA ASN A 48 6.88 -5.85 -7.41
C ASN A 48 6.98 -4.38 -7.74
N VAL A 49 8.07 -3.75 -7.30
CA VAL A 49 8.30 -2.34 -7.58
C VAL A 49 8.26 -2.06 -9.09
N SER A 50 8.82 -2.96 -9.90
CA SER A 50 8.85 -2.77 -11.35
C SER A 50 7.49 -2.94 -12.01
N ALA A 51 6.64 -3.78 -11.45
CA ALA A 51 5.33 -4.10 -12.03
C ALA A 51 4.22 -3.28 -11.37
N THR A 52 4.42 -2.91 -10.13
CA THR A 52 3.45 -2.16 -9.36
C THR A 52 3.63 -0.70 -9.65
N MET A 53 2.56 -0.06 -10.00
CA MET A 53 2.63 1.38 -10.12
C MET A 53 2.99 1.95 -8.76
N PRO A 54 3.77 3.01 -8.74
CA PRO A 54 4.16 3.59 -7.47
C PRO A 54 3.00 4.17 -6.67
N VAL A 55 1.80 4.17 -7.22
CA VAL A 55 0.64 4.73 -6.53
C VAL A 55 -0.35 3.62 -6.23
N LEU A 56 -0.68 3.47 -4.97
CA LEU A 56 -1.65 2.49 -4.50
C LEU A 56 -2.88 3.21 -3.98
N HIS A 57 -4.04 2.60 -4.20
CA HIS A 57 -5.31 3.11 -3.67
C HIS A 57 -5.71 2.22 -2.50
N LEU A 58 -5.39 2.65 -1.30
CA LEU A 58 -5.59 1.85 -0.11
C LEU A 58 -6.78 2.37 0.70
N LYS A 59 -7.46 1.45 1.33
CA LYS A 59 -8.58 1.79 2.18
C LYS A 59 -8.10 2.60 3.38
N LYS A 60 -8.87 3.58 3.76
CA LYS A 60 -8.60 4.46 4.89
C LYS A 60 -8.36 3.65 6.16
N GLY A 61 -7.45 4.12 7.00
CA GLY A 61 -7.11 3.49 8.25
C GLY A 61 -5.65 3.11 8.30
N LYS A 62 -5.26 2.40 9.36
CA LYS A 62 -3.88 1.99 9.51
C LYS A 62 -3.58 0.79 8.64
N ARG A 63 -2.46 0.85 7.92
CA ARG A 63 -2.03 -0.21 7.02
C ARG A 63 -0.58 -0.53 7.29
N LEU A 64 -0.28 -1.81 7.38
CA LEU A 64 1.11 -2.26 7.52
C LEU A 64 1.69 -2.43 6.13
N VAL A 65 2.73 -1.65 5.83
CA VAL A 65 3.45 -1.78 4.57
C VAL A 65 4.74 -2.53 4.82
N ARG A 66 4.96 -3.57 4.05
CA ARG A 66 6.18 -4.37 4.13
C ARG A 66 6.80 -4.43 2.75
N VAL A 67 8.11 -4.21 2.67
CA VAL A 67 8.85 -4.31 1.43
C VAL A 67 9.99 -5.29 1.65
N GLU A 68 10.06 -6.31 0.80
CA GLU A 68 11.06 -7.37 0.91
C GLU A 68 11.87 -7.47 -0.37
N MET A 69 13.15 -7.72 -0.22
CA MET A 69 14.02 -7.98 -1.34
C MET A 69 15.14 -8.90 -0.85
N ASP A 70 15.48 -9.90 -1.67
CA ASP A 70 16.51 -10.85 -1.31
C ASP A 70 17.83 -10.12 -1.06
N GLY A 71 18.51 -10.49 0.02
CA GLY A 71 19.77 -9.88 0.39
C GLY A 71 19.65 -8.58 1.14
N MET A 72 18.43 -8.11 1.39
CA MET A 72 18.18 -6.87 2.08
C MET A 72 17.32 -7.13 3.31
N LYS A 73 17.42 -6.25 4.29
CA LYS A 73 16.55 -6.34 5.46
C LYS A 73 15.13 -5.95 5.07
N THR A 74 14.17 -6.68 5.60
CA THR A 74 12.78 -6.39 5.35
C THR A 74 12.39 -5.06 5.99
N TYR A 75 11.74 -4.22 5.21
CA TYR A 75 11.20 -2.95 5.70
C TYR A 75 9.76 -3.18 6.14
N ARG A 76 9.40 -2.63 7.29
CA ARG A 76 8.03 -2.66 7.81
C ARG A 76 7.70 -1.33 8.45
N GLU A 77 6.52 -0.85 8.15
CA GLU A 77 6.04 0.36 8.81
C GLU A 77 4.52 0.40 8.74
N THR A 78 3.90 0.73 9.86
CA THR A 78 2.46 0.97 9.90
C THR A 78 2.23 2.44 9.62
N ILE A 79 1.44 2.73 8.60
CA ILE A 79 1.11 4.10 8.23
C ILE A 79 -0.40 4.27 8.27
N GLU A 80 -0.83 5.51 8.37
CA GLU A 80 -2.25 5.82 8.35
C GLU A 80 -2.64 6.37 6.99
N ILE A 81 -3.61 5.72 6.34
CA ILE A 81 -4.15 6.18 5.07
C ILE A 81 -5.31 7.12 5.39
N LEU A 82 -5.19 8.35 4.93
CA LEU A 82 -6.11 9.42 5.31
C LEU A 82 -7.35 9.50 4.43
N GLY A 83 -7.31 8.84 3.28
CA GLY A 83 -8.44 8.90 2.36
C GLY A 83 -8.35 10.10 1.42
N GLU A 84 -9.23 10.12 0.44
CA GLU A 84 -9.29 11.20 -0.53
C GLU A 84 -9.67 12.50 0.15
N PRO A 85 -9.17 13.65 -0.27
CA PRO A 85 -8.31 13.84 -1.44
C PRO A 85 -6.81 13.76 -1.14
N ASN A 86 -6.43 13.15 -0.05
CA ASN A 86 -5.03 13.15 0.38
C ASN A 86 -4.18 12.26 -0.51
N HIS A 87 -3.04 12.80 -0.91
CA HIS A 87 -2.01 12.05 -1.64
C HIS A 87 -0.80 11.93 -0.72
N GLN A 88 -0.43 10.71 -0.37
CA GLN A 88 0.63 10.46 0.58
C GLN A 88 1.82 9.82 -0.11
N VAL A 89 3.01 10.08 0.41
CA VAL A 89 4.23 9.51 -0.14
C VAL A 89 4.96 8.79 0.97
N LEU A 90 5.32 7.55 0.72
CA LEU A 90 6.14 6.76 1.63
C LEU A 90 7.49 6.50 0.96
N ASN A 91 8.54 6.99 1.59
CA ASN A 91 9.89 6.76 1.10
C ASN A 91 10.49 5.58 1.86
N VAL A 92 10.85 4.55 1.13
CA VAL A 92 11.40 3.32 1.70
C VAL A 92 12.85 3.22 1.31
N MET A 93 13.73 3.11 2.30
CA MET A 93 15.14 2.86 2.07
C MET A 93 15.46 1.46 2.59
N LEU A 94 15.74 0.55 1.68
CA LEU A 94 16.13 -0.80 2.06
C LEU A 94 17.56 -0.79 2.57
N ALA A 95 17.84 -1.62 3.56
CA ALA A 95 19.16 -1.76 4.15
C ALA A 95 19.66 -3.17 3.98
N GLN A 96 20.97 -3.30 3.93
CA GLN A 96 21.60 -4.63 3.85
C GLN A 96 21.78 -5.26 5.22
#